data_ee8e56ad5b6733f93767a83047d576f4
#
_entry.id   ee8e56ad5b6733f93767a83047d576f4
#
_cell.length_a   1.000
_cell.length_b   1.000
_cell.length_c   1.000
_cell.angle_alpha   90.00
_cell.angle_beta   90.00
_cell.angle_gamma   90.00
#
_symmetry.space_group_name_H-M   'P 1'
#
loop_
_entity.id
_entity.type
_entity.pdbx_description
1 polymer ?
#
loop_
_entity_poly.entity_id
_entity_poly.type
_entity_poly.pdbx_seq_one_letter_code
_entity_poly.pdbx_strand_id
1 'polypeptide(L)'
;MLPILSQMLNRRNFLVYVALIFLSAPLFSDPALSIRDEALGKGSVQDSIDHILAHISTADSQSGKRGLWCLAGNLQELNGDWVGAAKSYLQALRISGTNASGFDSMSVDQLRISAAKCFLNYCDFENAELNLKSFTNSSKDEKLAALASVYSVWVALCKSKSISEISGPTEKLRSYLEMDSMKSVRSMVLFTLWYISGEKKYSDQLKKEYPMSAEYSIVSGRTTLSAVPFWYFVPRSIDGENPAPQDKTDEPAESKAESEKGTEEKKDAPEEKKVKLEREQLGLFKSQTNADALIKSAKEKGFEAYSFTETRASGTTYYIVVVDENEDGTMGKKLRAAGFDCYPVE
;
A
#
# COMPACT_ATOMS: atom_id res chain seq x y z
N MET A 1 36.76 51.81 -53.32
CA MET A 1 35.79 50.66 -53.53
C MET A 1 36.21 49.40 -52.78
N LEU A 2 36.80 49.49 -51.60
CA LEU A 2 37.38 48.35 -50.87
C LEU A 2 37.04 48.19 -49.39
N PRO A 3 36.06 48.86 -48.75
CA PRO A 3 35.70 48.50 -47.39
C PRO A 3 34.42 47.70 -47.23
N ILE A 4 33.65 47.45 -48.33
CA ILE A 4 32.30 46.80 -48.20
C ILE A 4 32.43 45.27 -48.23
N LEU A 5 33.49 44.70 -48.89
CA LEU A 5 33.65 43.23 -48.94
C LEU A 5 34.16 42.63 -47.62
N SER A 6 34.89 43.37 -46.77
CA SER A 6 35.40 42.82 -45.50
C SER A 6 34.30 42.67 -44.44
N GLN A 7 33.25 43.51 -44.52
CA GLN A 7 32.11 43.41 -43.58
C GLN A 7 31.13 42.27 -43.92
N MET A 8 31.04 41.90 -45.21
CA MET A 8 30.17 40.75 -45.60
C MET A 8 30.78 39.38 -45.25
N LEU A 9 32.11 39.26 -45.32
CA LEU A 9 32.77 38.01 -44.90
C LEU A 9 32.65 37.77 -43.39
N ASN A 10 32.68 38.84 -42.58
CA ASN A 10 32.57 38.69 -41.14
C ASN A 10 31.17 38.32 -40.66
N ARG A 11 30.12 38.78 -41.33
CA ARG A 11 28.71 38.41 -41.01
C ARG A 11 28.39 36.97 -41.39
N ARG A 12 28.95 36.46 -42.48
CA ARG A 12 28.70 35.07 -42.95
C ARG A 12 29.41 34.06 -42.06
N ASN A 13 30.62 34.35 -41.61
CA ASN A 13 31.35 33.51 -40.67
C ASN A 13 30.74 33.56 -39.29
N PHE A 14 30.21 34.72 -38.84
CA PHE A 14 29.50 34.82 -37.56
C PHE A 14 28.22 34.01 -37.54
N LEU A 15 27.41 34.03 -38.60
CA LEU A 15 26.17 33.22 -38.70
C LEU A 15 26.46 31.72 -38.77
N VAL A 16 27.58 31.30 -39.42
CA VAL A 16 28.01 29.91 -39.45
C VAL A 16 28.52 29.46 -38.07
N TYR A 17 29.25 30.31 -37.34
CA TYR A 17 29.65 30.00 -35.96
C TYR A 17 28.49 29.96 -34.99
N VAL A 18 27.52 30.87 -35.12
CA VAL A 18 26.31 30.84 -34.31
C VAL A 18 25.44 29.62 -34.63
N ALA A 19 25.32 29.25 -35.90
CA ALA A 19 24.61 28.03 -36.34
C ALA A 19 25.34 26.73 -35.86
N LEU A 20 26.68 26.73 -35.87
CA LEU A 20 27.47 25.60 -35.33
C LEU A 20 27.41 25.47 -33.82
N ILE A 21 27.29 26.60 -33.10
CA ILE A 21 27.09 26.57 -31.64
C ILE A 21 25.68 26.07 -31.28
N PHE A 22 24.65 26.36 -32.09
CA PHE A 22 23.31 25.79 -31.89
C PHE A 22 23.17 24.34 -32.32
N LEU A 23 24.03 23.85 -33.28
CA LEU A 23 24.01 22.43 -33.66
C LEU A 23 24.85 21.54 -32.74
N SER A 24 25.69 22.11 -31.88
CA SER A 24 26.52 21.37 -30.93
C SER A 24 26.08 21.52 -29.47
N ALA A 25 24.90 22.05 -29.23
CA ALA A 25 24.30 21.85 -27.89
C ALA A 25 24.08 20.33 -27.78
N PRO A 26 24.84 19.61 -26.93
CA PRO A 26 24.47 18.22 -26.67
C PRO A 26 23.03 18.28 -26.17
N LEU A 27 22.18 17.49 -26.75
CA LEU A 27 20.93 17.08 -26.14
C LEU A 27 21.34 16.37 -24.85
N PHE A 28 21.65 17.12 -23.79
CA PHE A 28 21.78 16.57 -22.45
C PHE A 28 20.37 16.11 -22.07
N SER A 29 20.06 14.88 -22.45
CA SER A 29 18.96 14.17 -21.83
C SER A 29 19.23 14.22 -20.32
N ASP A 30 18.27 14.67 -19.54
CA ASP A 30 18.38 14.64 -18.08
C ASP A 30 18.77 13.20 -17.69
N PRO A 31 19.89 12.98 -16.97
CA PRO A 31 20.31 11.64 -16.54
C PRO A 31 19.19 10.87 -15.85
N ALA A 32 18.27 11.57 -15.19
CA ALA A 32 17.08 10.97 -14.58
C ALA A 32 16.17 10.27 -15.60
N LEU A 33 16.05 10.79 -16.85
CA LEU A 33 15.27 10.15 -17.90
C LEU A 33 15.96 8.88 -18.40
N SER A 34 17.29 8.87 -18.53
CA SER A 34 18.03 7.67 -18.90
C SER A 34 17.84 6.57 -17.85
N ILE A 35 18.00 6.92 -16.55
CA ILE A 35 17.77 5.98 -15.45
C ILE A 35 16.35 5.41 -15.48
N ARG A 36 15.34 6.26 -15.72
CA ARG A 36 13.94 5.82 -15.87
C ARG A 36 13.78 4.83 -17.01
N ASP A 37 14.27 5.18 -18.19
CA ASP A 37 14.09 4.40 -19.43
C ASP A 37 14.83 3.05 -19.33
N GLU A 38 16.03 3.05 -18.74
CA GLU A 38 16.76 1.83 -18.45
C GLU A 38 16.05 0.94 -17.42
N ALA A 39 15.47 1.54 -16.39
CA ALA A 39 14.69 0.82 -15.38
C ALA A 39 13.44 0.17 -16.00
N LEU A 40 12.67 0.94 -16.80
CA LEU A 40 11.46 0.43 -17.46
C LEU A 40 11.76 -0.64 -18.53
N GLY A 41 12.99 -0.73 -19.00
CA GLY A 41 13.46 -1.79 -19.90
C GLY A 41 13.90 -3.08 -19.20
N LYS A 42 13.87 -3.15 -17.85
CA LYS A 42 14.26 -4.36 -17.09
C LYS A 42 13.25 -5.49 -17.24
N GLY A 43 13.70 -6.73 -17.01
CA GLY A 43 12.88 -7.92 -17.16
C GLY A 43 11.87 -8.16 -16.02
N SER A 44 12.02 -7.47 -14.87
CA SER A 44 11.10 -7.58 -13.75
C SER A 44 10.90 -6.24 -13.06
N VAL A 45 9.79 -6.13 -12.30
CA VAL A 45 9.52 -4.94 -11.46
C VAL A 45 10.60 -4.76 -10.40
N GLN A 46 11.08 -5.85 -9.81
CA GLN A 46 12.15 -5.79 -8.80
C GLN A 46 13.46 -5.26 -9.40
N ASP A 47 13.86 -5.74 -10.58
CA ASP A 47 15.07 -5.24 -11.24
C ASP A 47 14.95 -3.75 -11.60
N SER A 48 13.75 -3.29 -11.96
CA SER A 48 13.45 -1.88 -12.20
C SER A 48 13.64 -1.03 -10.94
N ILE A 49 13.12 -1.49 -9.81
CA ILE A 49 13.26 -0.85 -8.49
C ILE A 49 14.74 -0.78 -8.11
N ASP A 50 15.45 -1.90 -8.17
CA ASP A 50 16.86 -2.00 -7.79
C ASP A 50 17.71 -1.07 -8.66
N HIS A 51 17.44 -1.00 -9.96
CA HIS A 51 18.13 -0.09 -10.88
C HIS A 51 17.91 1.38 -10.50
N ILE A 52 16.66 1.80 -10.25
CA ILE A 52 16.38 3.19 -9.85
C ILE A 52 17.11 3.53 -8.54
N LEU A 53 16.96 2.69 -7.52
CA LEU A 53 17.53 2.94 -6.20
C LEU A 53 19.06 3.01 -6.24
N ALA A 54 19.72 2.20 -7.09
CA ALA A 54 21.17 2.23 -7.26
C ALA A 54 21.67 3.51 -7.95
N HIS A 55 20.88 4.10 -8.85
CA HIS A 55 21.36 5.20 -9.71
C HIS A 55 20.71 6.56 -9.40
N ILE A 56 19.71 6.64 -8.53
CA ILE A 56 19.00 7.91 -8.23
C ILE A 56 19.91 9.03 -7.74
N SER A 57 21.01 8.69 -7.05
CA SER A 57 22.00 9.67 -6.59
C SER A 57 22.75 10.36 -7.73
N THR A 58 22.88 9.69 -8.87
CA THR A 58 23.61 10.20 -10.06
C THR A 58 22.77 11.14 -10.93
N ALA A 59 21.46 11.25 -10.69
CA ALA A 59 20.64 12.25 -11.35
C ALA A 59 21.10 13.67 -10.93
N ASP A 60 21.24 14.58 -11.88
CA ASP A 60 21.76 15.91 -11.64
C ASP A 60 20.71 16.85 -11.04
N SER A 61 19.48 16.78 -11.56
CA SER A 61 18.41 17.70 -11.16
C SER A 61 17.62 17.20 -9.96
N GLN A 62 17.24 18.12 -9.06
CA GLN A 62 16.35 17.81 -7.94
C GLN A 62 14.97 17.35 -8.44
N SER A 63 14.45 17.94 -9.51
CA SER A 63 13.18 17.55 -10.13
C SER A 63 13.25 16.13 -10.73
N GLY A 64 14.39 15.74 -11.31
CA GLY A 64 14.66 14.39 -11.79
C GLY A 64 14.73 13.39 -10.63
N LYS A 65 15.51 13.70 -9.57
CA LYS A 65 15.55 12.87 -8.35
C LYS A 65 14.17 12.67 -7.74
N ARG A 66 13.38 13.74 -7.67
CA ARG A 66 12.00 13.67 -7.16
C ARG A 66 11.14 12.75 -8.03
N GLY A 67 11.26 12.86 -9.37
CA GLY A 67 10.56 11.99 -10.30
C GLY A 67 10.94 10.51 -10.15
N LEU A 68 12.23 10.22 -9.99
CA LEU A 68 12.73 8.86 -9.75
C LEU A 68 12.25 8.29 -8.42
N TRP A 69 12.20 9.08 -7.34
CA TRP A 69 11.61 8.64 -6.08
C TRP A 69 10.11 8.35 -6.20
N CYS A 70 9.36 9.16 -6.95
CA CYS A 70 7.96 8.87 -7.22
C CYS A 70 7.77 7.57 -8.00
N LEU A 71 8.60 7.34 -9.03
CA LEU A 71 8.57 6.13 -9.84
C LEU A 71 8.94 4.89 -9.00
N ALA A 72 10.00 4.99 -8.19
CA ALA A 72 10.38 3.92 -7.28
C ALA A 72 9.23 3.55 -6.34
N GLY A 73 8.57 4.56 -5.73
CA GLY A 73 7.41 4.33 -4.87
C GLY A 73 6.26 3.63 -5.58
N ASN A 74 5.93 4.05 -6.81
CA ASN A 74 4.88 3.41 -7.61
C ASN A 74 5.22 1.94 -7.93
N LEU A 75 6.45 1.65 -8.33
CA LEU A 75 6.89 0.29 -8.64
C LEU A 75 6.93 -0.59 -7.37
N GLN A 76 7.35 -0.04 -6.24
CA GLN A 76 7.36 -0.74 -4.96
C GLN A 76 5.94 -1.07 -4.48
N GLU A 77 4.96 -0.18 -4.68
CA GLU A 77 3.55 -0.50 -4.44
C GLU A 77 3.08 -1.67 -5.31
N LEU A 78 3.40 -1.66 -6.61
CA LEU A 78 3.05 -2.76 -7.53
C LEU A 78 3.69 -4.09 -7.12
N ASN A 79 4.87 -4.02 -6.51
CA ASN A 79 5.62 -5.19 -6.03
C ASN A 79 5.23 -5.60 -4.59
N GLY A 80 4.28 -4.90 -3.94
CA GLY A 80 3.87 -5.17 -2.57
C GLY A 80 4.87 -4.73 -1.50
N ASP A 81 5.94 -4.03 -1.86
CA ASP A 81 6.90 -3.44 -0.93
C ASP A 81 6.36 -2.12 -0.35
N TRP A 82 5.42 -2.24 0.56
CA TRP A 82 4.75 -1.09 1.18
C TRP A 82 5.70 -0.20 1.97
N VAL A 83 6.68 -0.79 2.64
CA VAL A 83 7.69 -0.05 3.43
C VAL A 83 8.62 0.74 2.52
N GLY A 84 9.13 0.09 1.47
CA GLY A 84 9.95 0.75 0.46
C GLY A 84 9.20 1.89 -0.21
N ALA A 85 7.96 1.63 -0.64
CA ALA A 85 7.09 2.63 -1.27
C ALA A 85 6.86 3.86 -0.38
N ALA A 86 6.51 3.66 0.90
CA ALA A 86 6.35 4.76 1.86
C ALA A 86 7.63 5.57 1.98
N LYS A 87 8.79 4.92 2.12
CA LYS A 87 10.10 5.59 2.19
C LYS A 87 10.39 6.40 0.93
N SER A 88 10.12 5.84 -0.25
CA SER A 88 10.35 6.51 -1.53
C SER A 88 9.48 7.77 -1.68
N TYR A 89 8.19 7.70 -1.33
CA TYR A 89 7.31 8.89 -1.35
C TYR A 89 7.75 9.94 -0.34
N LEU A 90 8.22 9.55 0.84
CA LEU A 90 8.77 10.49 1.83
C LEU A 90 10.09 11.13 1.35
N GLN A 91 10.94 10.42 0.60
CA GLN A 91 12.11 11.01 -0.03
C GLN A 91 11.71 12.03 -1.12
N ALA A 92 10.71 11.71 -1.96
CA ALA A 92 10.16 12.68 -2.91
C ALA A 92 9.61 13.94 -2.23
N LEU A 93 8.94 13.79 -1.08
CA LEU A 93 8.40 14.90 -0.27
C LEU A 93 9.49 15.85 0.27
N ARG A 94 10.69 15.35 0.52
CA ARG A 94 11.83 16.17 0.99
C ARG A 94 12.39 17.08 -0.10
N ILE A 95 12.06 16.81 -1.35
CA ILE A 95 12.52 17.59 -2.51
C ILE A 95 11.41 18.56 -2.90
N SER A 96 11.68 19.85 -2.76
CA SER A 96 10.74 20.91 -3.14
C SER A 96 10.53 21.00 -4.64
N GLY A 97 9.37 21.49 -5.06
CA GLY A 97 9.03 21.69 -6.48
C GLY A 97 8.22 20.52 -7.07
N THR A 98 8.31 20.37 -8.40
CA THR A 98 7.61 19.36 -9.19
C THR A 98 8.58 18.35 -9.78
N ASN A 99 8.07 17.23 -10.25
CA ASN A 99 8.85 16.25 -11.01
C ASN A 99 9.34 16.85 -12.33
N ALA A 100 10.48 16.40 -12.82
CA ALA A 100 10.95 16.75 -14.15
C ALA A 100 9.96 16.30 -15.23
N SER A 101 10.00 16.97 -16.38
CA SER A 101 9.26 16.53 -17.57
C SER A 101 9.64 15.08 -17.92
N GLY A 102 8.65 14.28 -18.28
CA GLY A 102 8.82 12.84 -18.54
C GLY A 102 8.56 11.93 -17.35
N PHE A 103 8.31 12.49 -16.17
CA PHE A 103 7.79 11.77 -15.01
C PHE A 103 6.35 12.19 -14.69
N ASP A 104 5.56 11.26 -14.15
CA ASP A 104 4.22 11.58 -13.66
C ASP A 104 4.29 12.68 -12.60
N SER A 105 3.43 13.68 -12.74
CA SER A 105 3.37 14.74 -11.75
C SER A 105 2.64 14.26 -10.51
N MET A 106 3.31 14.34 -9.36
CA MET A 106 2.70 14.08 -8.05
C MET A 106 2.79 15.32 -7.17
N SER A 107 1.65 15.81 -6.71
CA SER A 107 1.60 16.89 -5.74
C SER A 107 2.11 16.44 -4.36
N VAL A 108 2.41 17.40 -3.50
CA VAL A 108 2.76 17.13 -2.09
C VAL A 108 1.65 16.32 -1.39
N ASP A 109 0.41 16.65 -1.67
CA ASP A 109 -0.76 15.99 -1.09
C ASP A 109 -0.92 14.55 -1.60
N GLN A 110 -0.70 14.31 -2.90
CA GLN A 110 -0.67 12.95 -3.46
C GLN A 110 0.41 12.09 -2.83
N LEU A 111 1.62 12.63 -2.67
CA LEU A 111 2.73 11.90 -2.03
C LEU A 111 2.43 11.54 -0.57
N ARG A 112 1.84 12.45 0.20
CA ARG A 112 1.44 12.19 1.59
C ARG A 112 0.38 11.10 1.70
N ILE A 113 -0.64 11.15 0.85
CA ILE A 113 -1.70 10.13 0.82
C ILE A 113 -1.13 8.78 0.39
N SER A 114 -0.26 8.75 -0.62
CA SER A 114 0.40 7.51 -1.05
C SER A 114 1.26 6.92 0.07
N ALA A 115 2.04 7.73 0.77
CA ALA A 115 2.78 7.27 1.94
C ALA A 115 1.86 6.75 3.05
N ALA A 116 0.78 7.48 3.37
CA ALA A 116 -0.20 7.05 4.38
C ALA A 116 -0.89 5.74 4.01
N LYS A 117 -1.26 5.55 2.72
CA LYS A 117 -1.79 4.30 2.20
C LYS A 117 -0.80 3.14 2.40
N CYS A 118 0.46 3.36 2.09
CA CYS A 118 1.51 2.36 2.26
C CYS A 118 1.69 1.99 3.74
N PHE A 119 1.71 2.96 4.65
CA PHE A 119 1.77 2.70 6.09
C PHE A 119 0.55 1.95 6.60
N LEU A 120 -0.67 2.27 6.11
CA LEU A 120 -1.86 1.49 6.42
C LEU A 120 -1.71 0.03 6.00
N ASN A 121 -1.24 -0.21 4.76
CA ASN A 121 -1.03 -1.55 4.23
C ASN A 121 0.06 -2.34 4.98
N TYR A 122 1.00 -1.64 5.58
CA TYR A 122 2.05 -2.21 6.43
C TYR A 122 1.65 -2.27 7.91
N CYS A 123 0.44 -1.83 8.28
CA CYS A 123 -0.06 -1.75 9.65
C CYS A 123 0.70 -0.79 10.57
N ASP A 124 1.45 0.14 10.03
CA ASP A 124 2.09 1.25 10.76
C ASP A 124 1.11 2.41 10.88
N PHE A 125 0.17 2.27 11.81
CA PHE A 125 -0.95 3.20 11.98
C PHE A 125 -0.51 4.56 12.52
N GLU A 126 0.58 4.63 13.26
CA GLU A 126 1.17 5.86 13.79
C GLU A 126 1.72 6.74 12.65
N ASN A 127 2.52 6.18 11.77
CA ASN A 127 3.05 6.89 10.62
C ASN A 127 1.97 7.21 9.58
N ALA A 128 0.98 6.34 9.39
CA ALA A 128 -0.20 6.65 8.59
C ALA A 128 -0.93 7.88 9.12
N GLU A 129 -1.25 7.92 10.42
CA GLU A 129 -1.92 9.03 11.09
C GLU A 129 -1.11 10.34 11.00
N LEU A 130 0.20 10.28 11.20
CA LEU A 130 1.08 11.44 11.12
C LEU A 130 1.04 12.10 9.73
N ASN A 131 1.09 11.30 8.67
CA ASN A 131 1.03 11.80 7.30
C ASN A 131 -0.37 12.38 6.97
N LEU A 132 -1.44 11.77 7.49
CA LEU A 132 -2.81 12.25 7.30
C LEU A 132 -3.10 13.53 8.09
N LYS A 133 -2.60 13.68 9.32
CA LYS A 133 -2.75 14.91 10.14
C LYS A 133 -2.18 16.14 9.43
N SER A 134 -1.07 15.98 8.73
CA SER A 134 -0.44 17.08 7.99
C SER A 134 -1.28 17.54 6.79
N PHE A 135 -2.24 16.73 6.38
CA PHE A 135 -3.06 16.94 5.18
C PHE A 135 -4.33 17.77 5.46
N THR A 136 -4.98 17.55 6.60
CA THR A 136 -6.35 17.99 6.87
C THR A 136 -6.59 19.50 6.86
N ASN A 137 -5.53 20.31 6.89
CA ASN A 137 -5.67 21.78 7.05
C ASN A 137 -5.24 22.59 5.82
N SER A 138 -4.80 21.99 4.73
CA SER A 138 -4.16 22.74 3.64
C SER A 138 -4.49 22.27 2.21
N SER A 139 -5.14 21.13 2.01
CA SER A 139 -5.40 20.65 0.66
C SER A 139 -6.52 21.42 -0.03
N LYS A 140 -6.23 21.87 -1.25
CA LYS A 140 -7.20 22.46 -2.17
C LYS A 140 -7.87 21.41 -3.07
N ASP A 141 -7.40 20.16 -3.04
CA ASP A 141 -7.96 19.04 -3.79
C ASP A 141 -9.01 18.33 -2.93
N GLU A 142 -10.28 18.58 -3.21
CA GLU A 142 -11.41 18.01 -2.46
C GLU A 142 -11.44 16.49 -2.51
N LYS A 143 -11.01 15.86 -3.61
CA LYS A 143 -10.97 14.39 -3.74
C LYS A 143 -9.91 13.80 -2.84
N LEU A 144 -8.73 14.40 -2.80
CA LEU A 144 -7.65 13.96 -1.92
C LEU A 144 -8.03 14.22 -0.45
N ALA A 145 -8.69 15.34 -0.14
CA ALA A 145 -9.18 15.62 1.21
C ALA A 145 -10.22 14.58 1.67
N ALA A 146 -11.14 14.21 0.79
CA ALA A 146 -12.12 13.15 1.06
C ALA A 146 -11.43 11.80 1.32
N LEU A 147 -10.45 11.44 0.48
CA LEU A 147 -9.68 10.21 0.62
C LEU A 147 -8.89 10.18 1.94
N ALA A 148 -8.21 11.27 2.28
CA ALA A 148 -7.49 11.41 3.55
C ALA A 148 -8.42 11.26 4.76
N SER A 149 -9.65 11.78 4.65
CA SER A 149 -10.68 11.64 5.68
C SER A 149 -11.09 10.18 5.89
N VAL A 150 -11.28 9.42 4.81
CA VAL A 150 -11.58 7.97 4.90
C VAL A 150 -10.39 7.20 5.49
N TYR A 151 -9.17 7.46 5.03
CA TYR A 151 -7.97 6.80 5.56
C TYR A 151 -7.77 7.09 7.06
N SER A 152 -8.08 8.33 7.51
CA SER A 152 -8.02 8.67 8.94
C SER A 152 -9.03 7.86 9.76
N VAL A 153 -10.21 7.57 9.20
CA VAL A 153 -11.18 6.69 9.87
C VAL A 153 -10.68 5.24 9.86
N TRP A 154 -10.08 4.78 8.75
CA TRP A 154 -9.50 3.44 8.70
C TRP A 154 -8.39 3.24 9.73
N VAL A 155 -7.51 4.24 9.93
CA VAL A 155 -6.51 4.22 11.01
C VAL A 155 -7.20 4.06 12.37
N ALA A 156 -8.25 4.84 12.64
CA ALA A 156 -8.98 4.74 13.91
C ALA A 156 -9.63 3.37 14.10
N LEU A 157 -10.23 2.81 13.04
CA LEU A 157 -10.81 1.46 13.06
C LEU A 157 -9.76 0.38 13.34
N CYS A 158 -8.59 0.48 12.70
CA CYS A 158 -7.50 -0.49 12.89
C CYS A 158 -6.86 -0.41 14.27
N LYS A 159 -6.85 0.77 14.89
CA LYS A 159 -6.36 0.97 16.28
C LYS A 159 -7.38 0.52 17.33
N SER A 160 -8.63 0.30 16.96
CA SER A 160 -9.70 -0.14 17.85
C SER A 160 -9.50 -1.61 18.23
N LYS A 161 -9.57 -1.90 19.55
CA LYS A 161 -9.38 -3.25 20.11
C LYS A 161 -10.70 -3.97 20.40
N SER A 162 -11.83 -3.25 20.33
CA SER A 162 -13.14 -3.80 20.65
C SER A 162 -14.23 -3.23 19.75
N ILE A 163 -15.38 -3.94 19.69
CA ILE A 163 -16.57 -3.48 18.96
C ILE A 163 -17.09 -2.14 19.49
N SER A 164 -16.98 -1.89 20.80
CA SER A 164 -17.41 -0.61 21.40
C SER A 164 -16.58 0.57 20.91
N GLU A 165 -15.29 0.36 20.66
CA GLU A 165 -14.37 1.42 20.20
C GLU A 165 -14.59 1.82 18.74
N ILE A 166 -15.14 0.92 17.90
CA ILE A 166 -15.43 1.24 16.50
C ILE A 166 -16.70 2.07 16.31
N SER A 167 -17.53 2.26 17.34
CA SER A 167 -18.79 2.99 17.22
C SER A 167 -18.59 4.43 16.72
N GLY A 168 -17.65 5.17 17.32
CA GLY A 168 -17.33 6.53 16.90
C GLY A 168 -16.84 6.65 15.43
N PRO A 169 -15.80 5.88 15.03
CA PRO A 169 -15.39 5.81 13.63
C PRO A 169 -16.51 5.40 12.68
N THR A 170 -17.39 4.46 13.07
CA THR A 170 -18.51 4.01 12.24
C THR A 170 -19.54 5.11 12.05
N GLU A 171 -19.91 5.85 13.13
CA GLU A 171 -20.81 7.00 13.00
C GLU A 171 -20.21 8.09 12.11
N LYS A 172 -18.91 8.32 12.18
CA LYS A 172 -18.23 9.24 11.30
C LYS A 172 -18.33 8.82 9.82
N LEU A 173 -18.20 7.51 9.52
CA LEU A 173 -18.43 7.00 8.16
C LEU A 173 -19.88 7.19 7.73
N ARG A 174 -20.87 6.98 8.62
CA ARG A 174 -22.27 7.23 8.30
C ARG A 174 -22.51 8.70 7.96
N SER A 175 -21.93 9.61 8.73
CA SER A 175 -22.05 11.06 8.43
C SER A 175 -21.45 11.43 7.07
N TYR A 176 -20.41 10.73 6.61
CA TYR A 176 -19.81 10.95 5.29
C TYR A 176 -20.74 10.62 4.12
N LEU A 177 -21.71 9.74 4.30
CA LEU A 177 -22.71 9.44 3.26
C LEU A 177 -23.61 10.64 2.95
N GLU A 178 -23.81 11.55 3.91
CA GLU A 178 -24.67 12.74 3.79
C GLU A 178 -23.88 13.97 3.28
N MET A 179 -22.56 13.89 3.18
CA MET A 179 -21.69 15.01 2.81
C MET A 179 -21.38 15.01 1.31
N ASP A 180 -21.69 16.09 0.60
CA ASP A 180 -21.36 16.24 -0.83
C ASP A 180 -19.85 16.20 -1.10
N SER A 181 -19.04 16.76 -0.20
CA SER A 181 -17.58 16.71 -0.28
C SER A 181 -16.99 15.29 -0.26
N MET A 182 -17.76 14.30 0.24
CA MET A 182 -17.34 12.89 0.31
C MET A 182 -17.83 12.05 -0.88
N LYS A 183 -18.49 12.67 -1.87
CA LYS A 183 -19.10 11.97 -3.01
C LYS A 183 -18.09 11.13 -3.79
N SER A 184 -16.86 11.60 -3.92
CA SER A 184 -15.78 10.90 -4.66
C SER A 184 -15.31 9.60 -4.02
N VAL A 185 -15.57 9.40 -2.72
CA VAL A 185 -15.16 8.22 -1.93
C VAL A 185 -16.35 7.47 -1.34
N ARG A 186 -17.57 7.78 -1.76
CA ARG A 186 -18.79 7.20 -1.18
C ARG A 186 -18.87 5.68 -1.36
N SER A 187 -18.42 5.13 -2.49
CA SER A 187 -18.35 3.67 -2.67
C SER A 187 -17.45 3.00 -1.62
N MET A 188 -16.32 3.61 -1.33
CA MET A 188 -15.35 3.18 -0.32
C MET A 188 -15.94 3.25 1.11
N VAL A 189 -16.71 4.31 1.41
CA VAL A 189 -17.44 4.46 2.68
C VAL A 189 -18.51 3.38 2.83
N LEU A 190 -19.33 3.16 1.81
CA LEU A 190 -20.37 2.11 1.79
C LEU A 190 -19.76 0.72 1.97
N PHE A 191 -18.65 0.44 1.28
CA PHE A 191 -17.94 -0.82 1.43
C PHE A 191 -17.42 -1.02 2.86
N THR A 192 -16.82 0.02 3.45
CA THR A 192 -16.31 -0.06 4.82
C THR A 192 -17.44 -0.32 5.82
N LEU A 193 -18.56 0.37 5.69
CA LEU A 193 -19.74 0.17 6.55
C LEU A 193 -20.30 -1.23 6.40
N TRP A 194 -20.43 -1.74 5.16
CA TRP A 194 -20.84 -3.11 4.91
C TRP A 194 -19.87 -4.11 5.54
N TYR A 195 -18.56 -3.88 5.39
CA TYR A 195 -17.53 -4.76 5.93
C TYR A 195 -17.57 -4.88 7.46
N ILE A 196 -17.85 -3.78 8.15
CA ILE A 196 -17.89 -3.72 9.62
C ILE A 196 -19.20 -4.30 10.17
N SER A 197 -20.35 -3.93 9.56
CA SER A 197 -21.66 -4.22 10.14
C SER A 197 -22.37 -5.43 9.51
N GLY A 198 -21.99 -5.85 8.31
CA GLY A 198 -22.72 -6.87 7.55
C GLY A 198 -24.10 -6.41 7.03
N GLU A 199 -24.49 -5.14 7.27
CA GLU A 199 -25.83 -4.65 6.92
C GLU A 199 -26.03 -4.62 5.39
N LYS A 200 -27.02 -5.36 4.94
CA LYS A 200 -27.38 -5.53 3.52
C LYS A 200 -27.68 -4.20 2.81
N LYS A 201 -28.21 -3.20 3.52
CA LYS A 201 -28.51 -1.89 2.93
C LYS A 201 -27.32 -1.23 2.21
N TYR A 202 -26.09 -1.42 2.73
CA TYR A 202 -24.87 -0.85 2.13
C TYR A 202 -24.48 -1.59 0.85
N SER A 203 -24.61 -2.91 0.82
CA SER A 203 -24.38 -3.69 -0.41
C SER A 203 -25.43 -3.41 -1.48
N ASP A 204 -26.71 -3.25 -1.09
CA ASP A 204 -27.78 -2.88 -2.02
C ASP A 204 -27.56 -1.47 -2.60
N GLN A 205 -27.08 -0.53 -1.80
CA GLN A 205 -26.74 0.81 -2.26
C GLN A 205 -25.52 0.80 -3.20
N LEU A 206 -24.47 0.02 -2.88
CA LEU A 206 -23.34 -0.19 -3.81
C LEU A 206 -23.80 -0.75 -5.14
N LYS A 207 -24.67 -1.77 -5.13
CA LYS A 207 -25.23 -2.35 -6.34
C LYS A 207 -25.99 -1.34 -7.19
N LYS A 208 -26.79 -0.47 -6.54
CA LYS A 208 -27.64 0.51 -7.21
C LYS A 208 -26.83 1.69 -7.77
N GLU A 209 -25.93 2.26 -6.98
CA GLU A 209 -25.27 3.54 -7.29
C GLU A 209 -23.88 3.35 -7.89
N TYR A 210 -23.19 2.26 -7.55
CA TYR A 210 -21.80 1.98 -7.95
C TYR A 210 -21.59 0.57 -8.52
N PRO A 211 -22.41 0.11 -9.50
CA PRO A 211 -22.39 -1.29 -9.98
C PRO A 211 -21.06 -1.69 -10.65
N MET A 212 -20.27 -0.70 -11.10
CA MET A 212 -18.98 -0.92 -11.76
C MET A 212 -17.78 -0.65 -10.84
N SER A 213 -18.01 -0.35 -9.57
CA SER A 213 -16.91 -0.10 -8.62
C SER A 213 -16.20 -1.38 -8.22
N ALA A 214 -14.94 -1.24 -7.82
CA ALA A 214 -14.16 -2.35 -7.25
C ALA A 214 -14.82 -2.87 -5.97
N GLU A 215 -15.36 -1.97 -5.15
CA GLU A 215 -16.04 -2.28 -3.90
C GLU A 215 -17.25 -3.18 -4.13
N TYR A 216 -18.10 -2.85 -5.15
CA TYR A 216 -19.23 -3.71 -5.47
C TYR A 216 -18.77 -5.06 -6.08
N SER A 217 -17.68 -5.08 -6.82
CA SER A 217 -17.13 -6.32 -7.35
C SER A 217 -16.69 -7.28 -6.24
N ILE A 218 -16.13 -6.73 -5.15
CA ILE A 218 -15.79 -7.51 -3.95
C ILE A 218 -17.06 -8.00 -3.24
N VAL A 219 -17.98 -7.08 -2.93
CA VAL A 219 -19.23 -7.41 -2.21
C VAL A 219 -20.06 -8.45 -2.95
N SER A 220 -20.08 -8.41 -4.28
CA SER A 220 -20.81 -9.37 -5.13
C SER A 220 -20.07 -10.69 -5.37
N GLY A 221 -18.86 -10.88 -4.83
CA GLY A 221 -18.04 -12.08 -5.03
C GLY A 221 -17.45 -12.22 -6.43
N ARG A 222 -17.51 -11.17 -7.27
CA ARG A 222 -16.90 -11.17 -8.61
C ARG A 222 -15.38 -11.06 -8.58
N THR A 223 -14.86 -10.52 -7.50
CA THR A 223 -13.42 -10.47 -7.24
C THR A 223 -13.16 -10.69 -5.75
N THR A 224 -12.03 -11.26 -5.44
CA THR A 224 -11.60 -11.42 -4.05
C THR A 224 -10.98 -10.13 -3.54
N LEU A 225 -11.16 -9.85 -2.25
CA LEU A 225 -10.38 -8.83 -1.56
C LEU A 225 -8.94 -9.34 -1.55
N SER A 226 -8.05 -8.65 -2.24
CA SER A 226 -6.64 -8.87 -1.98
C SER A 226 -6.42 -8.66 -0.48
N ALA A 227 -5.81 -9.64 0.17
CA ALA A 227 -5.60 -9.62 1.60
C ALA A 227 -4.69 -8.44 1.98
N VAL A 228 -5.30 -7.27 2.14
CA VAL A 228 -4.60 -6.12 2.68
C VAL A 228 -4.65 -6.27 4.19
N PRO A 229 -3.51 -6.39 4.88
CA PRO A 229 -3.46 -6.82 6.28
C PRO A 229 -4.33 -6.00 7.22
N PHE A 230 -4.48 -4.70 6.98
CA PHE A 230 -5.20 -3.83 7.91
C PHE A 230 -6.69 -4.17 8.08
N TRP A 231 -7.35 -4.75 7.05
CA TRP A 231 -8.75 -5.17 7.18
C TRP A 231 -8.95 -6.29 8.21
N TYR A 232 -7.93 -7.09 8.49
CA TYR A 232 -8.00 -8.14 9.51
C TYR A 232 -8.04 -7.60 10.93
N PHE A 233 -7.50 -6.41 11.16
CA PHE A 233 -7.43 -5.80 12.48
C PHE A 233 -8.70 -5.04 12.87
N VAL A 234 -9.59 -4.78 11.92
CA VAL A 234 -10.84 -4.06 12.21
C VAL A 234 -11.84 -5.01 12.90
N PRO A 235 -12.27 -4.74 14.16
CA PRO A 235 -13.32 -5.50 14.81
C PRO A 235 -14.61 -5.44 14.01
N ARG A 236 -15.35 -6.56 13.93
CA ARG A 236 -16.62 -6.63 13.20
C ARG A 236 -17.75 -7.00 14.14
N SER A 237 -18.92 -6.40 13.95
CA SER A 237 -20.16 -6.87 14.55
C SER A 237 -20.60 -8.14 13.85
N ILE A 238 -20.84 -9.22 14.60
CA ILE A 238 -21.20 -10.55 14.06
C ILE A 238 -22.72 -10.76 14.06
N ASP A 239 -23.51 -9.76 14.42
CA ASP A 239 -24.97 -9.84 14.48
C ASP A 239 -25.62 -9.65 13.12
N GLY A 240 -25.27 -10.49 12.17
CA GLY A 240 -25.89 -10.58 10.85
C GLY A 240 -25.13 -11.60 10.02
N GLU A 241 -25.85 -12.50 9.38
CA GLU A 241 -25.32 -13.45 8.41
C GLU A 241 -24.44 -12.71 7.40
N ASN A 242 -23.15 -12.71 7.66
CA ASN A 242 -22.19 -12.17 6.72
C ASN A 242 -21.81 -13.30 5.77
N PRO A 243 -22.18 -13.27 4.49
CA PRO A 243 -21.62 -14.18 3.53
C PRO A 243 -20.15 -13.79 3.39
N ALA A 244 -19.27 -14.48 4.13
CA ALA A 244 -17.89 -14.61 3.69
C ALA A 244 -17.90 -15.02 2.23
N PRO A 245 -16.91 -14.65 1.39
CA PRO A 245 -16.81 -15.14 0.03
C PRO A 245 -17.02 -16.66 0.09
N GLN A 246 -18.13 -17.14 -0.50
CA GLN A 246 -18.44 -18.55 -0.52
C GLN A 246 -17.43 -19.22 -1.44
N ASP A 247 -16.45 -19.86 -0.83
CA ASP A 247 -15.73 -20.93 -1.49
C ASP A 247 -16.74 -22.07 -1.65
N LYS A 248 -17.20 -22.27 -2.87
CA LYS A 248 -18.08 -23.38 -3.23
C LYS A 248 -17.24 -24.64 -3.28
N THR A 249 -17.13 -25.33 -2.17
CA THR A 249 -16.79 -26.75 -2.16
C THR A 249 -17.58 -27.44 -1.06
N ASP A 250 -18.23 -28.51 -1.47
CA ASP A 250 -19.21 -29.32 -0.78
C ASP A 250 -18.76 -29.84 0.59
N GLU A 251 -19.70 -29.80 1.54
CA GLU A 251 -19.64 -30.55 2.81
C GLU A 251 -19.76 -32.06 2.61
N PRO A 252 -19.29 -32.87 3.60
CA PRO A 252 -20.26 -33.32 4.58
C PRO A 252 -19.77 -33.43 6.05
N ALA A 253 -20.77 -33.41 6.89
CA ALA A 253 -21.04 -33.41 8.28
C ALA A 253 -20.20 -34.24 9.26
N GLU A 254 -20.19 -33.71 10.52
CA GLU A 254 -20.26 -34.33 11.85
C GLU A 254 -19.09 -35.11 12.46
N SER A 255 -18.59 -34.64 13.58
CA SER A 255 -18.89 -35.22 14.89
C SER A 255 -18.24 -34.48 16.06
N LYS A 256 -18.98 -34.52 17.19
CA LYS A 256 -18.75 -33.93 18.53
C LYS A 256 -17.60 -34.57 19.29
N ALA A 257 -17.01 -33.83 20.21
CA ALA A 257 -16.82 -34.04 21.66
C ALA A 257 -15.61 -33.28 22.19
N GLU A 258 -15.86 -32.39 23.07
CA GLU A 258 -15.70 -32.37 24.54
C GLU A 258 -14.28 -32.24 25.10
N SER A 259 -14.09 -31.10 25.80
CA SER A 259 -13.51 -30.81 27.13
C SER A 259 -12.04 -31.16 27.38
N GLU A 260 -11.27 -30.46 28.11
CA GLU A 260 -11.30 -29.67 29.34
C GLU A 260 -9.96 -28.95 29.61
N LYS A 261 -10.08 -27.78 30.27
CA LYS A 261 -9.29 -27.19 31.37
C LYS A 261 -7.76 -27.15 31.38
N GLY A 262 -7.28 -25.97 31.63
CA GLY A 262 -6.65 -25.56 32.90
C GLY A 262 -5.44 -24.67 32.76
N THR A 263 -5.55 -23.51 33.23
CA THR A 263 -4.95 -22.81 34.39
C THR A 263 -3.63 -22.05 34.22
N GLU A 264 -3.74 -20.70 34.34
CA GLU A 264 -2.97 -19.74 35.17
C GLU A 264 -1.41 -19.79 35.14
N GLU A 265 -0.74 -18.74 35.19
CA GLU A 265 -0.63 -17.37 35.64
C GLU A 265 0.84 -16.91 35.54
N LYS A 266 1.18 -15.70 35.17
CA LYS A 266 1.74 -14.61 35.96
C LYS A 266 2.38 -13.50 35.13
N LYS A 267 2.03 -12.32 35.62
CA LYS A 267 2.55 -10.98 35.35
C LYS A 267 4.08 -10.88 35.41
N ASP A 268 4.62 -10.02 34.54
CA ASP A 268 5.34 -8.79 34.96
C ASP A 268 5.57 -7.88 33.72
N ALA A 269 5.42 -6.58 33.94
CA ALA A 269 5.64 -5.48 33.00
C ALA A 269 6.91 -4.72 33.41
N PRO A 270 7.34 -3.67 32.68
CA PRO A 270 7.72 -3.57 31.28
C PRO A 270 9.17 -3.08 31.07
N GLU A 271 9.81 -3.45 30.01
CA GLU A 271 10.97 -2.74 29.47
C GLU A 271 10.74 -2.46 27.97
N GLU A 272 10.90 -1.20 27.58
CA GLU A 272 10.88 -0.76 26.19
C GLU A 272 11.96 -1.51 25.38
N LYS A 273 11.56 -2.58 24.69
CA LYS A 273 12.40 -3.26 23.72
C LYS A 273 12.07 -2.75 22.32
N LYS A 274 13.09 -2.30 21.61
CA LYS A 274 13.07 -2.19 20.15
C LYS A 274 12.47 -3.48 19.59
N VAL A 275 11.31 -3.37 18.93
CA VAL A 275 10.61 -4.50 18.33
C VAL A 275 11.50 -5.07 17.23
N LYS A 276 12.02 -6.27 17.44
CA LYS A 276 12.69 -7.08 16.44
C LYS A 276 11.58 -7.88 15.76
N LEU A 277 11.32 -7.61 14.49
CA LEU A 277 10.43 -8.43 13.68
C LEU A 277 11.00 -9.85 13.64
N GLU A 278 10.24 -10.82 14.15
CA GLU A 278 10.76 -12.18 14.37
C GLU A 278 10.20 -13.18 13.35
N ARG A 279 9.14 -12.82 12.61
CA ARG A 279 8.41 -13.74 11.73
C ARG A 279 7.85 -13.05 10.50
N GLU A 280 7.65 -13.84 9.45
CA GLU A 280 6.91 -13.47 8.24
C GLU A 280 5.58 -14.22 8.22
N GLN A 281 4.45 -13.51 8.25
CA GLN A 281 3.13 -14.11 8.16
C GLN A 281 2.78 -14.37 6.69
N LEU A 282 2.44 -15.62 6.38
CA LEU A 282 2.03 -16.10 5.06
C LEU A 282 0.51 -16.05 4.85
N GLY A 283 -0.26 -16.19 5.92
CA GLY A 283 -1.71 -16.20 5.82
C GLY A 283 -2.41 -16.30 7.17
N LEU A 284 -3.72 -16.00 7.15
CA LEU A 284 -4.59 -16.05 8.31
C LEU A 284 -5.90 -16.72 7.89
N PHE A 285 -6.25 -17.82 8.55
CA PHE A 285 -7.36 -18.68 8.18
C PHE A 285 -8.32 -18.92 9.35
N LYS A 286 -9.61 -19.07 9.04
CA LYS A 286 -10.61 -19.57 10.01
C LYS A 286 -10.63 -21.11 10.04
N SER A 287 -10.12 -21.75 9.02
CA SER A 287 -10.07 -23.21 8.88
C SER A 287 -8.64 -23.70 9.07
N GLN A 288 -8.46 -24.67 9.96
CA GLN A 288 -7.19 -25.35 10.15
C GLN A 288 -6.72 -26.04 8.86
N THR A 289 -7.63 -26.67 8.12
CA THR A 289 -7.33 -27.36 6.87
C THR A 289 -6.68 -26.42 5.84
N ASN A 290 -7.15 -25.17 5.75
CA ASN A 290 -6.58 -24.18 4.82
C ASN A 290 -5.19 -23.70 5.29
N ALA A 291 -5.00 -23.56 6.60
CA ALA A 291 -3.69 -23.26 7.18
C ALA A 291 -2.70 -24.40 6.91
N ASP A 292 -3.11 -25.65 7.14
CA ASP A 292 -2.29 -26.83 6.90
C ASP A 292 -1.91 -26.98 5.41
N ALA A 293 -2.84 -26.65 4.50
CA ALA A 293 -2.56 -26.67 3.05
C ALA A 293 -1.48 -25.64 2.68
N LEU A 294 -1.53 -24.42 3.24
CA LEU A 294 -0.50 -23.40 3.00
C LEU A 294 0.85 -23.81 3.62
N ILE A 295 0.83 -24.37 4.85
CA ILE A 295 2.04 -24.91 5.51
C ILE A 295 2.69 -25.98 4.63
N LYS A 296 1.89 -26.91 4.11
CA LYS A 296 2.38 -27.96 3.21
C LYS A 296 3.03 -27.37 1.96
N SER A 297 2.36 -26.42 1.32
CA SER A 297 2.89 -25.73 0.12
C SER A 297 4.20 -24.99 0.40
N ALA A 298 4.31 -24.34 1.56
CA ALA A 298 5.55 -23.66 1.97
C ALA A 298 6.69 -24.68 2.23
N LYS A 299 6.41 -25.78 2.91
CA LYS A 299 7.37 -26.86 3.17
C LYS A 299 7.86 -27.52 1.90
N GLU A 300 6.99 -27.74 0.92
CA GLU A 300 7.37 -28.29 -0.40
C GLU A 300 8.36 -27.38 -1.14
N LYS A 301 8.35 -26.08 -0.84
CA LYS A 301 9.31 -25.09 -1.37
C LYS A 301 10.49 -24.80 -0.44
N GLY A 302 10.65 -25.59 0.64
CA GLY A 302 11.81 -25.54 1.54
C GLY A 302 11.72 -24.49 2.66
N PHE A 303 10.50 -24.00 2.98
CA PHE A 303 10.30 -23.08 4.09
C PHE A 303 9.70 -23.79 5.30
N GLU A 304 10.26 -23.55 6.49
CA GLU A 304 9.77 -24.13 7.76
C GLU A 304 8.55 -23.32 8.28
N ALA A 305 7.42 -23.46 7.59
CA ALA A 305 6.18 -22.82 7.98
C ALA A 305 5.48 -23.61 9.09
N TYR A 306 4.85 -22.86 10.01
CA TYR A 306 3.99 -23.40 11.06
C TYR A 306 2.80 -22.46 11.32
N SER A 307 1.80 -22.92 12.09
CA SER A 307 0.68 -22.08 12.49
C SER A 307 0.52 -22.04 14.00
N PHE A 308 0.01 -20.92 14.49
CA PHE A 308 -0.54 -20.79 15.84
C PHE A 308 -1.94 -20.21 15.78
N THR A 309 -2.69 -20.36 16.87
CA THR A 309 -4.07 -19.87 16.93
C THR A 309 -4.15 -18.58 17.74
N GLU A 310 -4.96 -17.64 17.23
CA GLU A 310 -5.31 -16.40 17.93
C GLU A 310 -6.82 -16.29 18.01
N THR A 311 -7.37 -16.23 19.23
CA THR A 311 -8.79 -15.96 19.43
C THR A 311 -8.99 -14.47 19.68
N ARG A 312 -9.70 -13.81 18.79
CA ARG A 312 -9.97 -12.37 18.88
C ARG A 312 -11.10 -12.06 19.84
N ALA A 313 -11.24 -10.80 20.22
CA ALA A 313 -12.30 -10.31 21.10
C ALA A 313 -13.72 -10.65 20.60
N SER A 314 -13.88 -10.91 19.29
CA SER A 314 -15.11 -11.41 18.67
C SER A 314 -15.42 -12.88 18.95
N GLY A 315 -14.56 -13.61 19.67
CA GLY A 315 -14.67 -15.06 19.88
C GLY A 315 -14.24 -15.91 18.69
N THR A 316 -13.84 -15.30 17.57
CA THR A 316 -13.38 -16.03 16.40
C THR A 316 -11.92 -16.44 16.55
N THR A 317 -11.64 -17.74 16.43
CA THR A 317 -10.27 -18.27 16.41
C THR A 317 -9.75 -18.29 14.98
N TYR A 318 -8.53 -17.80 14.80
CA TYR A 318 -7.80 -17.81 13.55
C TYR A 318 -6.55 -18.66 13.65
N TYR A 319 -6.19 -19.30 12.55
CA TYR A 319 -4.95 -20.01 12.34
C TYR A 319 -4.02 -19.10 11.55
N ILE A 320 -2.94 -18.66 12.16
CA ILE A 320 -1.96 -17.74 11.58
C ILE A 320 -0.78 -18.56 11.13
N VAL A 321 -0.50 -18.56 9.82
CA VAL A 321 0.63 -19.28 9.25
C VAL A 321 1.81 -18.34 9.12
N VAL A 322 2.94 -18.73 9.69
CA VAL A 322 4.17 -17.93 9.72
C VAL A 322 5.40 -18.75 9.36
N VAL A 323 6.46 -18.04 9.00
CA VAL A 323 7.84 -18.53 8.90
C VAL A 323 8.71 -17.61 9.74
N ASP A 324 9.60 -18.15 10.53
CA ASP A 324 10.54 -17.36 11.34
C ASP A 324 11.49 -16.56 10.44
N GLU A 325 11.77 -15.31 10.82
CA GLU A 325 12.75 -14.49 10.12
C GLU A 325 14.16 -15.06 10.31
N ASN A 326 14.98 -14.98 9.28
CA ASN A 326 16.36 -15.38 9.37
C ASN A 326 17.24 -14.26 9.96
N GLU A 327 18.46 -14.61 10.38
CA GLU A 327 19.42 -13.67 11.00
C GLU A 327 19.71 -12.45 10.10
N ASP A 328 19.60 -12.61 8.79
CA ASP A 328 19.91 -11.58 7.80
C ASP A 328 18.67 -10.67 7.48
N GLY A 329 17.49 -10.95 8.03
CA GLY A 329 16.26 -10.19 7.73
C GLY A 329 15.80 -10.28 6.27
N THR A 330 16.04 -11.44 5.62
CA THR A 330 15.77 -11.64 4.18
C THR A 330 14.70 -12.67 3.89
N MET A 331 14.07 -13.27 4.93
CA MET A 331 13.09 -14.35 4.75
C MET A 331 11.89 -13.90 3.92
N GLY A 332 11.35 -12.71 4.19
CA GLY A 332 10.24 -12.16 3.41
C GLY A 332 10.58 -12.00 1.91
N LYS A 333 11.83 -11.64 1.59
CA LYS A 333 12.29 -11.58 0.19
C LYS A 333 12.35 -12.97 -0.46
N LYS A 334 12.82 -13.98 0.27
CA LYS A 334 12.90 -15.38 -0.21
C LYS A 334 11.50 -15.96 -0.41
N LEU A 335 10.57 -15.70 0.50
CA LEU A 335 9.18 -16.14 0.41
C LEU A 335 8.47 -15.54 -0.81
N ARG A 336 8.61 -14.22 -1.02
CA ARG A 336 8.04 -13.54 -2.20
C ARG A 336 8.65 -14.06 -3.50
N ALA A 337 9.95 -14.30 -3.56
CA ALA A 337 10.61 -14.90 -4.72
C ALA A 337 10.10 -16.32 -5.03
N ALA A 338 9.66 -17.06 -4.00
CA ALA A 338 9.03 -18.36 -4.13
C ALA A 338 7.51 -18.29 -4.44
N GLY A 339 6.94 -17.08 -4.58
CA GLY A 339 5.55 -16.85 -4.93
C GLY A 339 4.59 -16.88 -3.75
N PHE A 340 5.06 -16.62 -2.54
CA PHE A 340 4.20 -16.43 -1.37
C PHE A 340 4.05 -14.95 -1.05
N ASP A 341 2.83 -14.51 -0.81
CA ASP A 341 2.58 -13.25 -0.15
C ASP A 341 2.92 -13.38 1.33
N CYS A 342 3.72 -12.45 1.86
CA CYS A 342 4.10 -12.47 3.27
C CYS A 342 4.30 -11.06 3.82
N TYR A 343 4.11 -10.91 5.14
CA TYR A 343 4.32 -9.64 5.86
C TYR A 343 5.04 -9.91 7.18
N PRO A 344 5.96 -9.03 7.57
CA PRO A 344 6.66 -9.16 8.84
C PRO A 344 5.70 -8.93 10.02
N VAL A 345 5.78 -9.80 11.01
CA VAL A 345 5.02 -9.75 12.26
C VAL A 345 5.94 -10.00 13.46
N GLU A 346 5.49 -9.58 14.65
CA GLU A 346 6.17 -9.82 15.91
C GLU A 346 6.02 -11.27 16.37
#